data_3952e987a9707036c0ed65ccbabc51fd
#
_entry.id   3952e987a9707036c0ed65ccbabc51fd
#
_cell.length_a   1.000
_cell.length_b   1.000
_cell.length_c   1.000
_cell.angle_alpha   90.00
_cell.angle_beta   90.00
_cell.angle_gamma   90.00
#
_symmetry.space_group_name_H-M   'P 1'
#
loop_
_entity.id
_entity.type
_entity.pdbx_description
1 polymer ?
#
loop_
_entity_poly.entity_id
_entity_poly.type
_entity_poly.pdbx_seq_one_letter_code
_entity_poly.pdbx_strand_id
1 'polypeptide(L)'
;MRITVVGSINLDLVATAPQLPAPGETVTGATLARHPGGKGANQALAAEKLGAEVCLIGRVGNDAMAGEALALMEEMGVDLSGVEVDVAAPTGVALIAVDPSGENQIVVAAGANHGVTPEQLPQRIEGALIVQLELPVETVEAAVGRATGFVCANLAPARPVSE
;
A
#
# COMPACT_ATOMS: atom_id res chain seq x y z
N MET A 1 0.10 13.58 -17.31
CA MET A 1 -1.11 13.76 -16.44
C MET A 1 -0.61 13.62 -15.00
N ARG A 2 -1.00 14.54 -14.11
CA ARG A 2 -0.62 14.47 -12.70
C ARG A 2 -1.61 13.61 -11.92
N ILE A 3 -1.09 12.67 -11.14
CA ILE A 3 -1.88 11.75 -10.29
C ILE A 3 -1.33 11.80 -8.87
N THR A 4 -2.20 12.04 -7.91
CA THR A 4 -1.89 11.83 -6.49
C THR A 4 -2.46 10.48 -6.08
N VAL A 5 -1.63 9.64 -5.48
CA VAL A 5 -2.06 8.39 -4.84
C VAL A 5 -2.01 8.59 -3.33
N VAL A 6 -3.12 8.43 -2.65
CA VAL A 6 -3.17 8.38 -1.18
C VAL A 6 -3.39 6.94 -0.79
N GLY A 7 -2.36 6.27 -0.25
CA GLY A 7 -2.47 4.82 -0.12
C GLY A 7 -1.37 4.14 0.68
N SER A 8 -1.60 2.84 0.87
CA SER A 8 -0.75 1.94 1.64
C SER A 8 0.58 1.63 0.97
N ILE A 9 1.59 1.43 1.81
CA ILE A 9 2.94 0.98 1.45
C ILE A 9 3.26 -0.22 2.34
N ASN A 10 3.55 -1.37 1.74
CA ASN A 10 3.89 -2.60 2.46
C ASN A 10 5.18 -3.21 1.91
N LEU A 11 5.79 -4.07 2.72
CA LEU A 11 6.68 -5.10 2.23
C LEU A 11 5.93 -6.44 2.25
N ASP A 12 5.79 -7.07 1.10
CA ASP A 12 5.13 -8.37 0.97
C ASP A 12 6.14 -9.50 1.19
N LEU A 13 5.91 -10.34 2.19
CA LEU A 13 6.69 -11.53 2.53
C LEU A 13 5.94 -12.75 1.96
N VAL A 14 6.40 -13.25 0.82
CA VAL A 14 5.74 -14.31 0.06
C VAL A 14 6.42 -15.64 0.31
N ALA A 15 5.73 -16.54 1.01
CA ALA A 15 6.14 -17.93 1.21
C ALA A 15 5.47 -18.82 0.16
N THR A 16 6.24 -19.29 -0.83
CA THR A 16 5.75 -20.31 -1.78
C THR A 16 5.93 -21.68 -1.15
N ALA A 17 4.84 -22.30 -0.77
CA ALA A 17 4.79 -23.58 -0.05
C ALA A 17 4.25 -24.71 -0.94
N PRO A 18 4.56 -25.99 -0.67
CA PRO A 18 3.99 -27.13 -1.40
C PRO A 18 2.46 -27.22 -1.32
N GLN A 19 1.87 -26.71 -0.23
CA GLN A 19 0.43 -26.61 0.02
C GLN A 19 0.18 -25.50 1.04
N LEU A 20 -1.03 -24.97 1.10
CA LEU A 20 -1.45 -24.04 2.15
C LEU A 20 -1.70 -24.82 3.46
N PRO A 21 -1.24 -24.31 4.64
CA PRO A 21 -1.45 -24.97 5.92
C PRO A 21 -2.92 -24.93 6.34
N ALA A 22 -3.44 -26.07 6.81
CA ALA A 22 -4.68 -26.12 7.55
C ALA A 22 -4.50 -25.55 8.98
N PRO A 23 -5.60 -25.19 9.70
CA PRO A 23 -5.50 -24.73 11.08
C PRO A 23 -4.72 -25.71 11.96
N GLY A 24 -3.63 -25.23 12.59
CA GLY A 24 -2.75 -26.04 13.43
C GLY A 24 -1.70 -26.88 12.68
N GLU A 25 -1.69 -26.85 11.35
CA GLU A 25 -0.71 -27.57 10.52
C GLU A 25 0.60 -26.78 10.39
N THR A 26 1.73 -27.50 10.36
CA THR A 26 3.04 -26.96 9.98
C THR A 26 3.45 -27.52 8.62
N VAL A 27 3.57 -26.67 7.62
CA VAL A 27 4.09 -27.01 6.29
C VAL A 27 5.55 -26.59 6.20
N THR A 28 6.41 -27.51 5.77
CA THR A 28 7.85 -27.28 5.57
C THR A 28 8.20 -27.29 4.07
N GLY A 29 9.42 -26.82 3.72
CA GLY A 29 9.89 -26.82 2.34
C GLY A 29 9.45 -25.58 1.53
N ALA A 30 8.91 -24.55 2.17
CA ALA A 30 8.61 -23.29 1.52
C ALA A 30 9.88 -22.50 1.18
N THR A 31 9.80 -21.69 0.11
CA THR A 31 10.77 -20.64 -0.21
C THR A 31 10.19 -19.29 0.14
N LEU A 32 11.04 -18.35 0.56
CA LEU A 32 10.63 -16.99 0.93
C LEU A 32 11.14 -15.98 -0.10
N ALA A 33 10.26 -15.14 -0.61
CA ALA A 33 10.59 -13.95 -1.40
C ALA A 33 10.07 -12.68 -0.70
N ARG A 34 10.67 -11.54 -1.01
CA ARG A 34 10.30 -10.23 -0.47
C ARG A 34 10.02 -9.30 -1.66
N HIS A 35 8.91 -8.60 -1.64
CA HIS A 35 8.52 -7.71 -2.73
C HIS A 35 7.97 -6.40 -2.17
N PRO A 36 8.27 -5.24 -2.80
CA PRO A 36 7.50 -4.03 -2.59
C PRO A 36 6.02 -4.30 -2.84
N GLY A 37 5.15 -3.84 -1.95
CA GLY A 37 3.72 -4.10 -2.00
C GLY A 37 2.89 -2.97 -1.39
N GLY A 38 1.65 -3.27 -1.10
CA GLY A 38 0.62 -2.30 -0.72
C GLY A 38 -0.16 -1.78 -1.93
N LYS A 39 -1.48 -1.66 -1.80
CA LYS A 39 -2.33 -1.25 -2.92
C LYS A 39 -1.99 0.15 -3.42
N GLY A 40 -1.63 1.08 -2.51
CA GLY A 40 -1.20 2.42 -2.86
C GLY A 40 0.08 2.42 -3.67
N ALA A 41 1.12 1.75 -3.18
CA ALA A 41 2.40 1.64 -3.87
C ALA A 41 2.26 0.97 -5.25
N ASN A 42 1.49 -0.12 -5.34
CA ASN A 42 1.26 -0.82 -6.60
C ASN A 42 0.54 0.05 -7.64
N GLN A 43 -0.43 0.87 -7.21
CA GLN A 43 -1.15 1.79 -8.11
C GLN A 43 -0.28 2.98 -8.51
N ALA A 44 0.55 3.50 -7.62
CA ALA A 44 1.52 4.54 -7.94
C ALA A 44 2.51 4.06 -9.01
N LEU A 45 3.09 2.87 -8.81
CA LEU A 45 4.00 2.25 -9.79
C LEU A 45 3.31 2.01 -11.14
N ALA A 46 2.08 1.51 -11.14
CA ALA A 46 1.33 1.26 -12.37
C ALA A 46 1.07 2.56 -13.15
N ALA A 47 0.67 3.63 -12.46
CA ALA A 47 0.42 4.93 -13.07
C ALA A 47 1.71 5.55 -13.64
N GLU A 48 2.83 5.47 -12.90
CA GLU A 48 4.14 5.95 -13.35
C GLU A 48 4.61 5.22 -14.61
N LYS A 49 4.49 3.87 -14.63
CA LYS A 49 4.82 3.04 -15.79
C LYS A 49 3.97 3.37 -17.03
N LEU A 50 2.78 3.89 -16.85
CA LEU A 50 1.91 4.36 -17.92
C LEU A 50 2.18 5.80 -18.36
N GLY A 51 3.21 6.46 -17.81
CA GLY A 51 3.66 7.79 -18.18
C GLY A 51 2.91 8.92 -17.48
N ALA A 52 2.28 8.67 -16.33
CA ALA A 52 1.78 9.72 -15.48
C ALA A 52 2.92 10.32 -14.62
N GLU A 53 2.74 11.54 -14.16
CA GLU A 53 3.54 12.17 -13.12
C GLU A 53 2.87 11.88 -11.77
N VAL A 54 3.47 11.02 -10.96
CA VAL A 54 2.82 10.46 -9.76
C VAL A 54 3.46 10.96 -8.48
N CYS A 55 2.64 11.44 -7.55
CA CYS A 55 2.99 11.69 -6.16
C CYS A 55 2.27 10.70 -5.25
N LEU A 56 3.01 10.01 -4.38
CA LEU A 56 2.46 9.10 -3.38
C LEU A 56 2.44 9.78 -2.01
N ILE A 57 1.27 9.76 -1.36
CA ILE A 57 1.08 10.15 0.04
C ILE A 57 0.80 8.87 0.83
N GLY A 58 1.65 8.60 1.81
CA GLY A 58 1.58 7.39 2.61
C GLY A 58 2.49 7.47 3.83
N ARG A 59 2.71 6.35 4.50
CA ARG A 59 3.57 6.29 5.68
C ARG A 59 4.28 4.94 5.78
N VAL A 60 5.55 4.98 6.17
CA VAL A 60 6.38 3.80 6.44
C VAL A 60 6.96 3.89 7.85
N GLY A 61 7.45 2.81 8.40
CA GLY A 61 8.16 2.81 9.68
C GLY A 61 9.60 3.30 9.56
N ASN A 62 10.22 3.58 10.70
CA ASN A 62 11.67 3.85 10.76
C ASN A 62 12.45 2.53 10.90
N ASP A 63 12.39 1.68 9.86
CA ASP A 63 12.98 0.35 9.86
C ASP A 63 13.58 -0.02 8.48
N ALA A 64 14.28 -1.15 8.42
CA ALA A 64 14.90 -1.62 7.19
C ALA A 64 13.88 -2.01 6.10
N MET A 65 12.65 -2.38 6.48
CA MET A 65 11.59 -2.74 5.54
C MET A 65 11.09 -1.54 4.75
N ALA A 66 11.17 -0.33 5.31
CA ALA A 66 10.81 0.91 4.62
C ALA A 66 11.61 1.09 3.33
N GLY A 67 12.94 0.97 3.41
CA GLY A 67 13.81 1.10 2.23
C GLY A 67 13.49 0.06 1.16
N GLU A 68 13.23 -1.20 1.56
CA GLU A 68 12.87 -2.25 0.60
C GLU A 68 11.50 -1.99 -0.04
N ALA A 69 10.52 -1.52 0.73
CA ALA A 69 9.18 -1.21 0.25
C ALA A 69 9.15 -0.02 -0.74
N LEU A 70 10.05 0.96 -0.55
CA LEU A 70 10.13 2.17 -1.38
C LEU A 70 11.03 2.04 -2.61
N ALA A 71 11.99 1.10 -2.58
CA ALA A 71 13.08 1.04 -3.57
C ALA A 71 12.63 1.06 -5.03
N LEU A 72 11.60 0.29 -5.40
CA LEU A 72 11.11 0.24 -6.77
C LEU A 72 10.41 1.54 -7.19
N MET A 73 9.74 2.22 -6.27
CA MET A 73 9.08 3.51 -6.54
C MET A 73 10.13 4.62 -6.74
N GLU A 74 11.20 4.62 -5.94
CA GLU A 74 12.34 5.52 -6.10
C GLU A 74 13.02 5.31 -7.46
N GLU A 75 13.31 4.06 -7.83
CA GLU A 75 13.90 3.70 -9.12
C GLU A 75 13.04 4.15 -10.31
N MET A 76 11.72 4.05 -10.18
CA MET A 76 10.78 4.42 -11.23
C MET A 76 10.46 5.93 -11.29
N GLY A 77 10.93 6.73 -10.32
CA GLY A 77 10.74 8.17 -10.32
C GLY A 77 9.43 8.67 -9.73
N VAL A 78 8.71 7.85 -8.95
CA VAL A 78 7.54 8.29 -8.19
C VAL A 78 7.96 9.34 -7.19
N ASP A 79 7.25 10.47 -7.12
CA ASP A 79 7.47 11.49 -6.09
C ASP A 79 7.01 10.97 -4.72
N LEU A 80 7.97 10.70 -3.84
CA LEU A 80 7.77 10.19 -2.49
C LEU A 80 7.81 11.31 -1.42
N SER A 81 7.81 12.58 -1.81
CA SER A 81 7.85 13.71 -0.86
C SER A 81 6.64 13.76 0.09
N GLY A 82 5.54 13.09 -0.26
CA GLY A 82 4.35 12.90 0.58
C GLY A 82 4.41 11.68 1.50
N VAL A 83 5.51 10.91 1.49
CA VAL A 83 5.67 9.74 2.37
C VAL A 83 6.34 10.15 3.67
N GLU A 84 5.66 9.95 4.80
CA GLU A 84 6.19 10.22 6.12
C GLU A 84 6.79 8.97 6.77
N VAL A 85 7.74 9.17 7.68
CA VAL A 85 8.35 8.11 8.49
C VAL A 85 7.77 8.13 9.90
N ASP A 86 7.14 7.02 10.30
CA ASP A 86 6.63 6.82 11.64
C ASP A 86 7.72 6.22 12.54
N VAL A 87 7.99 6.87 13.66
CA VAL A 87 9.01 6.39 14.63
C VAL A 87 8.44 5.39 15.65
N ALA A 88 7.11 5.29 15.73
CA ALA A 88 6.40 4.47 16.72
C ALA A 88 5.81 3.18 16.14
N ALA A 89 5.52 3.16 14.84
CA ALA A 89 4.94 2.02 14.14
C ALA A 89 5.92 1.45 13.10
N PRO A 90 5.98 0.12 12.91
CA PRO A 90 6.77 -0.49 11.85
C PRO A 90 6.15 -0.26 10.48
N THR A 91 6.92 -0.45 9.43
CA THR A 91 6.42 -0.50 8.03
C THR A 91 5.35 -1.59 7.90
N GLY A 92 4.32 -1.32 7.09
CA GLY A 92 3.28 -2.29 6.79
C GLY A 92 3.84 -3.56 6.14
N VAL A 93 3.30 -4.72 6.52
CA VAL A 93 3.73 -6.03 6.00
C VAL A 93 2.52 -6.85 5.61
N ALA A 94 2.59 -7.50 4.44
CA ALA A 94 1.69 -8.61 4.10
C ALA A 94 2.45 -9.94 4.22
N LEU A 95 1.91 -10.86 5.00
CA LEU A 95 2.36 -12.24 5.09
C LEU A 95 1.51 -13.07 4.14
N ILE A 96 2.13 -13.60 3.10
CA ILE A 96 1.43 -14.26 2.00
C ILE A 96 1.95 -15.69 1.87
N ALA A 97 1.09 -16.68 2.05
CA ALA A 97 1.37 -18.06 1.68
C ALA A 97 0.72 -18.36 0.32
N VAL A 98 1.46 -18.95 -0.59
CA VAL A 98 0.98 -19.33 -1.94
C VAL A 98 1.33 -20.77 -2.22
N ASP A 99 0.40 -21.52 -2.78
CA ASP A 99 0.62 -22.89 -3.24
C ASP A 99 0.84 -22.98 -4.76
N PRO A 100 1.21 -24.15 -5.32
CA PRO A 100 1.45 -24.33 -6.75
C PRO A 100 0.22 -24.12 -7.65
N SER A 101 -1.00 -24.13 -7.10
CA SER A 101 -2.23 -23.83 -7.85
C SER A 101 -2.49 -22.32 -7.99
N GLY A 102 -1.74 -21.49 -7.22
CA GLY A 102 -1.93 -20.04 -7.14
C GLY A 102 -2.94 -19.60 -6.07
N GLU A 103 -3.50 -20.56 -5.31
CA GLU A 103 -4.30 -20.20 -4.13
C GLU A 103 -3.41 -19.58 -3.06
N ASN A 104 -3.96 -18.59 -2.32
CA ASN A 104 -3.19 -17.87 -1.32
C ASN A 104 -3.98 -17.62 -0.02
N GLN A 105 -3.21 -17.41 1.04
CA GLN A 105 -3.70 -16.91 2.32
C GLN A 105 -2.87 -15.69 2.69
N ILE A 106 -3.53 -14.59 3.05
CA ILE A 106 -2.87 -13.30 3.30
C ILE A 106 -3.28 -12.78 4.67
N VAL A 107 -2.27 -12.37 5.46
CA VAL A 107 -2.45 -11.61 6.69
C VAL A 107 -1.72 -10.29 6.54
N VAL A 108 -2.43 -9.17 6.70
CA VAL A 108 -1.85 -7.83 6.61
C VAL A 108 -1.69 -7.24 8.01
N ALA A 109 -0.46 -6.88 8.35
CA ALA A 109 -0.13 -6.04 9.49
C ALA A 109 0.08 -4.61 8.95
N ALA A 110 -0.91 -3.75 9.14
CA ALA A 110 -0.93 -2.43 8.50
C ALA A 110 0.20 -1.50 8.97
N GLY A 111 0.68 -1.65 10.22
CA GLY A 111 1.78 -0.84 10.73
C GLY A 111 1.55 0.65 10.56
N ALA A 112 2.54 1.36 10.03
CA ALA A 112 2.54 2.80 9.81
C ALA A 112 1.39 3.29 8.88
N ASN A 113 0.84 2.43 8.03
CA ASN A 113 -0.32 2.80 7.19
C ASN A 113 -1.52 3.27 8.03
N HIS A 114 -1.72 2.72 9.24
CA HIS A 114 -2.76 3.19 10.16
C HIS A 114 -2.49 4.58 10.74
N GLY A 115 -1.27 5.09 10.63
CA GLY A 115 -0.88 6.41 11.07
C GLY A 115 -1.06 7.51 10.01
N VAL A 116 -1.51 7.19 8.80
CA VAL A 116 -1.81 8.21 7.79
C VAL A 116 -3.10 8.94 8.19
N THR A 117 -2.98 10.25 8.45
CA THR A 117 -4.09 11.06 8.94
C THR A 117 -4.50 12.15 7.95
N PRO A 118 -5.71 12.74 8.08
CA PRO A 118 -6.15 13.85 7.23
C PRO A 118 -5.22 15.07 7.27
N GLU A 119 -4.49 15.27 8.37
CA GLU A 119 -3.55 16.41 8.53
C GLU A 119 -2.33 16.29 7.61
N GLN A 120 -1.93 15.07 7.25
CA GLN A 120 -0.85 14.79 6.30
C GLN A 120 -1.24 15.18 4.86
N LEU A 121 -2.52 15.25 4.56
CA LEU A 121 -3.00 15.53 3.22
C LEU A 121 -2.95 17.04 2.90
N PRO A 122 -2.62 17.46 1.66
CA PRO A 122 -2.78 18.83 1.24
C PRO A 122 -4.24 19.25 1.32
N GLN A 123 -4.49 20.57 1.53
CA GLN A 123 -5.86 21.10 1.61
C GLN A 123 -6.64 20.95 0.29
N ARG A 124 -5.93 20.80 -0.82
CA ARG A 124 -6.49 20.62 -2.15
C ARG A 124 -5.64 19.63 -2.94
N ILE A 125 -6.27 18.64 -3.55
CA ILE A 125 -5.63 17.63 -4.40
C ILE A 125 -6.04 17.92 -5.85
N GLU A 126 -5.08 18.36 -6.64
CA GLU A 126 -5.29 18.70 -8.06
C GLU A 126 -4.94 17.50 -8.97
N GLY A 127 -5.54 17.47 -10.16
CA GLY A 127 -5.38 16.38 -11.10
C GLY A 127 -6.26 15.18 -10.75
N ALA A 128 -5.78 13.97 -10.98
CA ALA A 128 -6.48 12.76 -10.60
C ALA A 128 -6.04 12.27 -9.22
N LEU A 129 -6.98 11.73 -8.45
CA LEU A 129 -6.74 11.07 -7.16
C LEU A 129 -7.02 9.58 -7.29
N ILE A 130 -6.12 8.76 -6.74
CA ILE A 130 -6.34 7.32 -6.56
C ILE A 130 -6.29 7.02 -5.06
N VAL A 131 -7.29 6.27 -4.56
CA VAL A 131 -7.38 5.84 -3.14
C VAL A 131 -7.78 4.38 -3.03
N GLN A 132 -7.50 3.77 -1.88
CA GLN A 132 -7.89 2.40 -1.52
C GLN A 132 -8.29 2.35 -0.05
N LEU A 133 -8.81 1.20 0.41
CA LEU A 133 -9.29 1.05 1.78
C LEU A 133 -8.27 0.33 2.70
N GLU A 134 -6.97 0.45 2.46
CA GLU A 134 -5.91 -0.04 3.36
C GLU A 134 -5.39 1.03 4.34
N LEU A 135 -5.92 2.25 4.25
CA LEU A 135 -5.70 3.36 5.20
C LEU A 135 -6.94 3.57 6.10
N PRO A 136 -6.84 4.40 7.16
CA PRO A 136 -8.01 4.84 7.91
C PRO A 136 -9.07 5.46 6.99
N VAL A 137 -10.34 5.08 7.19
CA VAL A 137 -11.46 5.52 6.33
C VAL A 137 -11.60 7.04 6.34
N GLU A 138 -11.44 7.66 7.49
CA GLU A 138 -11.49 9.13 7.65
C GLU A 138 -10.43 9.84 6.79
N THR A 139 -9.26 9.24 6.59
CA THR A 139 -8.21 9.80 5.74
C THR A 139 -8.58 9.65 4.26
N VAL A 140 -9.14 8.51 3.88
CA VAL A 140 -9.61 8.27 2.51
C VAL A 140 -10.75 9.23 2.15
N GLU A 141 -11.72 9.39 3.04
CA GLU A 141 -12.85 10.33 2.87
C GLU A 141 -12.37 11.78 2.78
N ALA A 142 -11.41 12.17 3.63
CA ALA A 142 -10.80 13.50 3.57
C ALA A 142 -10.06 13.72 2.23
N ALA A 143 -9.34 12.73 1.73
CA ALA A 143 -8.66 12.82 0.43
C ALA A 143 -9.67 13.03 -0.71
N VAL A 144 -10.75 12.24 -0.73
CA VAL A 144 -11.84 12.38 -1.71
C VAL A 144 -12.49 13.76 -1.62
N GLY A 145 -12.79 14.26 -0.41
CA GLY A 145 -13.39 15.58 -0.20
C GLY A 145 -12.48 16.75 -0.61
N ARG A 146 -11.14 16.55 -0.67
CA ARG A 146 -10.16 17.55 -1.11
C ARG A 146 -9.80 17.45 -2.59
N ALA A 147 -10.24 16.40 -3.27
CA ALA A 147 -10.00 16.22 -4.70
C ALA A 147 -10.79 17.24 -5.54
N THR A 148 -10.16 17.78 -6.57
CA THR A 148 -10.78 18.76 -7.47
C THR A 148 -10.94 18.25 -8.90
N GLY A 149 -10.45 17.04 -9.16
CA GLY A 149 -10.49 16.39 -10.46
C GLY A 149 -11.10 14.99 -10.38
N PHE A 150 -10.65 14.11 -11.24
CA PHE A 150 -11.13 12.72 -11.30
C PHE A 150 -10.69 11.93 -10.05
N VAL A 151 -11.60 11.14 -9.48
CA VAL A 151 -11.31 10.24 -8.36
C VAL A 151 -11.51 8.79 -8.79
N CYS A 152 -10.49 7.96 -8.57
CA CYS A 152 -10.54 6.52 -8.73
C CYS A 152 -10.41 5.87 -7.35
N ALA A 153 -11.47 5.27 -6.83
CA ALA A 153 -11.48 4.57 -5.55
C ALA A 153 -11.51 3.06 -5.75
N ASN A 154 -10.46 2.38 -5.29
CA ASN A 154 -10.45 0.93 -5.17
C ASN A 154 -11.01 0.54 -3.80
N LEU A 155 -12.23 0.01 -3.75
CA LEU A 155 -12.93 -0.34 -2.52
C LEU A 155 -12.45 -1.67 -1.90
N ALA A 156 -11.16 -1.93 -1.96
CA ALA A 156 -10.51 -3.10 -1.39
C ALA A 156 -9.52 -2.69 -0.27
N PRO A 157 -9.47 -3.45 0.87
CA PRO A 157 -10.42 -4.50 1.28
C PRO A 157 -11.83 -3.93 1.51
N ALA A 158 -12.85 -4.75 1.20
CA ALA A 158 -14.24 -4.30 1.33
C ALA A 158 -14.59 -3.97 2.78
N ARG A 159 -15.03 -2.73 3.01
CA ARG A 159 -15.54 -2.24 4.31
C ARG A 159 -16.52 -1.08 4.08
N PRO A 160 -17.38 -0.76 5.08
CA PRO A 160 -18.28 0.39 4.98
C PRO A 160 -17.50 1.70 4.77
N VAL A 161 -18.02 2.54 3.90
CA VAL A 161 -17.59 3.93 3.68
C VAL A 161 -18.84 4.82 3.78
N SER A 162 -18.66 6.13 4.01
CA SER A 162 -19.79 7.08 3.98
C SER A 162 -20.41 7.19 2.58
N GLU A 163 -21.68 7.60 2.51
CA GLU A 163 -22.39 7.87 1.26
C GLU A 163 -21.89 9.15 0.58
#